data_45004cf06a019f0b9be897d72f07cd75
#
_entry.id   45004cf06a019f0b9be897d72f07cd75
#
_cell.length_a   1.000
_cell.length_b   1.000
_cell.length_c   1.000
_cell.angle_alpha   90.00
_cell.angle_beta   90.00
_cell.angle_gamma   90.00
#
_symmetry.space_group_name_H-M   'P 1'
#
loop_
_entity.id
_entity.type
_entity.pdbx_description
1 polymer ?
#
loop_
_entity_poly.entity_id
_entity_poly.type
_entity_poly.pdbx_seq_one_letter_code
_entity_poly.pdbx_strand_id
1 'polypeptide(L)' 'MNISVRAKPRSKKDYVKQFGESEYVVAVKEPPVDGRANKAIIEALADYFNIKKSEIILISGIAG' A
#
# COMPACT_ATOMS: atom_id res chain seq x y z
N MET A 1 -3.16 14.99 -1.14
CA MET A 1 -2.33 14.56 0.00
C MET A 1 -1.22 13.66 -0.51
N ASN A 2 -0.01 13.99 -0.18
CA ASN A 2 1.15 13.20 -0.60
C ASN A 2 1.66 12.38 0.56
N ILE A 3 1.76 11.10 0.35
CA ILE A 3 2.30 10.19 1.35
C ILE A 3 3.36 9.30 0.72
N SER A 4 4.27 8.85 1.55
CA SER A 4 5.28 7.88 1.14
C SER A 4 4.81 6.51 1.62
N VAL A 5 4.81 5.56 0.72
CA VAL A 5 4.38 4.20 1.04
C VAL A 5 5.52 3.24 0.81
N ARG A 6 5.81 2.45 1.80
CA ARG A 6 6.77 1.36 1.69
C ARG A 6 5.99 0.06 1.65
N ALA A 7 6.12 -0.65 0.56
CA ALA A 7 5.40 -1.89 0.36
C ALA A 7 6.21 -3.09 0.85
N LYS A 8 5.52 -4.03 1.46
CA LYS A 8 6.11 -5.31 1.85
C LYS A 8 5.28 -6.43 1.24
N PRO A 9 5.58 -6.82 0.01
CA PRO A 9 4.87 -7.94 -0.62
C PRO A 9 5.27 -9.26 0.01
N ARG A 10 4.48 -10.28 -0.21
CA ARG A 10 4.69 -11.62 0.32
C ARG A 10 4.78 -11.65 1.84
N SER A 11 4.02 -10.79 2.48
CA SER A 11 3.96 -10.77 3.94
C SER A 11 3.00 -11.84 4.45
N LYS A 12 3.13 -12.15 5.73
CA LYS A 12 2.24 -13.12 6.34
C LYS A 12 0.85 -12.56 6.59
N LYS A 13 0.74 -11.25 6.72
CA LYS A 13 -0.51 -10.57 7.00
C LYS A 13 -0.60 -9.31 6.16
N ASP A 14 -1.83 -8.90 5.88
CA ASP A 14 -2.09 -7.60 5.27
C ASP A 14 -2.26 -6.59 6.40
N TYR A 15 -1.50 -5.50 6.36
CA TYR A 15 -1.67 -4.43 7.34
C TYR A 15 -1.14 -3.11 6.80
N VAL A 16 -1.61 -2.02 7.39
CA VAL A 16 -1.10 -0.68 7.13
C VAL A 16 -0.63 -0.11 8.46
N LYS A 17 0.56 0.46 8.47
CA LYS A 17 1.14 1.05 9.66
C LYS A 17 1.75 2.40 9.32
N GLN A 18 1.41 3.41 10.09
CA GLN A 18 2.01 4.72 9.96
C GLN A 18 3.26 4.79 10.84
N PHE A 19 4.36 5.27 10.28
CA PHE A 19 5.58 5.42 11.05
C PHE A 19 6.18 6.84 10.98
N GLY A 20 5.46 7.77 10.39
CA GLY A 20 5.83 9.17 10.29
C GLY A 20 4.59 9.97 9.92
N GLU A 21 4.72 11.28 9.79
CA GLU A 21 3.57 12.12 9.47
C GLU A 21 2.91 11.73 8.17
N SER A 22 3.74 11.44 7.16
CA SER A 22 3.25 11.08 5.84
C SER A 22 3.87 9.78 5.34
N GLU A 23 4.32 8.94 6.25
CA GLU A 23 5.03 7.72 5.90
C GLU A 23 4.29 6.50 6.41
N TYR A 24 4.06 5.56 5.51
CA TYR A 24 3.27 4.38 5.81
C TYR A 24 3.96 3.14 5.28
N VAL A 25 3.78 2.04 6.00
CA VAL A 25 4.16 0.72 5.54
C VAL A 25 2.89 -0.05 5.25
N VAL A 26 2.81 -0.61 4.07
CA VAL A 26 1.67 -1.45 3.69
C VAL A 26 2.20 -2.85 3.39
N ALA A 27 1.81 -3.79 4.21
CA ALA A 27 2.17 -5.19 4.01
C ALA A 27 1.01 -5.90 3.33
N VAL A 28 1.32 -6.69 2.33
CA VAL A 28 0.31 -7.46 1.61
C VAL A 28 0.82 -8.87 1.38
N LYS A 29 -0.09 -9.82 1.37
CA LYS A 29 0.25 -11.21 1.12
C LYS A 29 0.60 -11.47 -0.34
N GLU A 30 0.05 -10.65 -1.22
CA GLU A 30 0.23 -10.82 -2.66
C GLU A 30 1.68 -10.61 -3.08
N PRO A 31 2.15 -11.38 -4.07
CA PRO A 31 3.49 -11.19 -4.60
C PRO A 31 3.54 -9.95 -5.52
N PRO A 32 4.73 -9.36 -5.73
CA PRO A 32 4.87 -8.22 -6.64
C PRO A 32 4.89 -8.67 -8.10
N VAL A 33 3.83 -9.33 -8.52
CA VAL A 33 3.71 -9.92 -9.84
C VAL A 33 2.41 -9.44 -10.47
N ASP A 34 2.47 -9.06 -11.73
CA ASP A 34 1.29 -8.68 -12.52
C ASP A 34 0.41 -7.63 -11.84
N GLY A 35 1.01 -6.71 -11.11
CA GLY A 35 0.27 -5.67 -10.43
C GLY A 35 -0.56 -6.13 -9.24
N ARG A 36 -0.42 -7.36 -8.82
CA ARG A 36 -1.18 -7.89 -7.70
C ARG A 36 -0.90 -7.15 -6.40
N ALA A 37 0.37 -6.95 -6.09
CA ALA A 37 0.75 -6.23 -4.89
C ALA A 37 0.27 -4.78 -4.94
N ASN A 38 0.40 -4.12 -6.10
CA ASN A 38 -0.06 -2.75 -6.27
C ASN A 38 -1.56 -2.63 -5.99
N LYS A 39 -2.33 -3.54 -6.56
CA LYS A 39 -3.77 -3.54 -6.35
C LYS A 39 -4.11 -3.77 -4.88
N ALA A 40 -3.45 -4.72 -4.24
CA ALA A 40 -3.68 -5.01 -2.83
C ALA A 40 -3.30 -3.82 -1.95
N ILE A 41 -2.22 -3.12 -2.29
CA ILE A 41 -1.79 -1.94 -1.56
C ILE A 41 -2.83 -0.83 -1.68
N ILE A 42 -3.34 -0.60 -2.87
CA ILE A 42 -4.37 0.42 -3.08
C ILE A 42 -5.63 0.08 -2.29
N GLU A 43 -6.03 -1.18 -2.29
CA GLU A 43 -7.19 -1.62 -1.53
C GLU A 43 -6.98 -1.43 -0.03
N ALA A 44 -5.80 -1.80 0.46
CA ALA A 44 -5.48 -1.65 1.87
C ALA A 44 -5.48 -0.18 2.31
N LEU A 45 -4.91 0.69 1.49
CA LEU A 45 -4.88 2.12 1.78
C LEU A 45 -6.27 2.75 1.72
N ALA A 46 -7.06 2.38 0.72
CA ALA A 46 -8.42 2.89 0.60
C ALA A 46 -9.25 2.52 1.82
N ASP A 47 -9.09 1.30 2.29
CA ASP A 47 -9.78 0.81 3.47
C ASP A 47 -9.31 1.51 4.73
N TYR A 48 -7.99 1.68 4.84
CA TYR A 48 -7.38 2.33 6.00
C TYR A 48 -7.84 3.78 6.13
N PHE A 49 -7.88 4.53 5.02
CA PHE A 49 -8.29 5.92 5.02
C PHE A 49 -9.79 6.12 4.80
N ASN A 50 -10.52 5.05 4.55
CA ASN A 50 -11.96 5.09 4.28
C ASN A 50 -12.28 6.00 3.10
N ILE A 51 -11.58 5.81 2.01
CA ILE A 51 -11.77 6.55 0.77
C ILE A 51 -11.92 5.56 -0.39
N LYS A 52 -12.29 6.09 -1.55
CA LYS A 52 -12.45 5.27 -2.74
C LYS A 52 -11.08 4.91 -3.32
N LYS A 53 -10.96 3.72 -3.87
CA LYS A 53 -9.73 3.27 -4.53
C LYS A 53 -9.29 4.24 -5.62
N SER A 54 -10.23 4.82 -6.34
CA SER A 54 -9.93 5.75 -7.43
C SER A 54 -9.27 7.04 -6.96
N GLU A 55 -9.33 7.32 -5.67
CA GLU A 55 -8.69 8.49 -5.10
C GLU A 55 -7.22 8.25 -4.76
N ILE A 56 -6.76 7.03 -4.91
CA ILE A 56 -5.38 6.66 -4.59
C ILE A 56 -4.61 6.47 -5.88
N ILE A 57 -3.50 7.18 -5.98
CA ILE A 57 -2.60 7.07 -7.13
C ILE A 57 -1.23 6.66 -6.62
N LEU A 58 -0.79 5.49 -7.03
CA LEU A 58 0.57 5.05 -6.73
C LEU A 58 1.49 5.56 -7.83
N ILE A 59 2.34 6.52 -7.50
CA ILE A 59 3.24 7.12 -8.46
C ILE A 59 4.48 6.27 -8.65
N SER A 60 4.94 5.68 -7.58
CA SER A 60 6.12 4.82 -7.67
C SER A 60 6.24 4.02 -6.40
N GLY A 61 7.17 3.15 -6.39
CA GLY A 61 7.74 2.82 -5.15
C GLY A 61 7.23 1.65 -4.50
N ILE A 62 7.16 0.69 -5.21
CA ILE A 62 7.29 -0.52 -4.50
C ILE A 62 8.75 -0.73 -4.31
N ALA A 63 9.21 -0.47 -3.13
CA ALA A 63 10.53 -0.87 -2.76
C ALA A 63 10.47 -2.39 -2.64
N GLY A 64 11.00 -3.01 -3.59
CA GLY A 64 11.03 -4.47 -3.64
C GLY A 64 11.72 -5.06 -2.45
#